data_02e3644775c9b172ee3724dea438e155
#
_entry.id   02e3644775c9b172ee3724dea438e155
#
_cell.length_a   1.000
_cell.length_b   1.000
_cell.length_c   1.000
_cell.angle_alpha   90.00
_cell.angle_beta   90.00
_cell.angle_gamma   90.00
#
_symmetry.space_group_name_H-M   'P 1'
#
loop_
_entity.id
_entity.type
_entity.pdbx_description
1 polymer ?
#
loop_
_entity_poly.entity_id
_entity_poly.type
_entity_poly.pdbx_seq_one_letter_code
_entity_poly.pdbx_strand_id
1 'polypeptide(L)'
;MSRDISAAISSALDDDVLKPFFAVELLFDGNKVLRLWTGIGTLSYEGNDWAGAGVLLNISTVEETSDLGVRGAVLSMSGVPSSVIALALTEPYQGRVANVYFGINPEAAQSNLTKIFSGYMDQMNIAEDADTSTIELSIENKLIDLERPRTARFTSAYQKSVFPGDLGLDFVEDLQDKEIVWGRSAG
;
A
#
# COMPACT_ATOMS: atom_id res chain seq x y z
N MET A 1 6.97 18.65 9.25
CA MET A 1 5.52 18.53 9.55
C MET A 1 5.38 17.64 10.77
N SER A 2 4.64 18.07 11.80
CA SER A 2 4.31 17.21 12.92
C SER A 2 3.31 16.14 12.43
N ARG A 3 3.60 14.85 12.63
CA ARG A 3 2.59 13.80 12.42
C ARG A 3 1.50 13.99 13.48
N ASP A 4 0.24 13.99 13.06
CA ASP A 4 -0.88 13.94 13.97
C ASP A 4 -0.89 12.55 14.65
N ILE A 5 -0.38 12.51 15.86
CA ILE A 5 -0.46 11.34 16.73
C ILE A 5 -1.83 11.40 17.40
N SER A 6 -2.58 10.31 17.37
CA SER A 6 -3.89 10.25 18.02
C SER A 6 -3.75 10.59 19.53
N ALA A 7 -4.75 11.25 20.08
CA ALA A 7 -4.75 11.61 21.50
C ALA A 7 -4.55 10.39 22.41
N ALA A 8 -5.00 9.23 21.96
CA ALA A 8 -4.86 7.98 22.70
C ALA A 8 -3.43 7.43 22.69
N ILE A 9 -2.68 7.55 21.58
CA ILE A 9 -1.24 7.21 21.56
C ILE A 9 -0.48 8.23 22.40
N SER A 10 -0.82 9.51 22.31
CA SER A 10 -0.20 10.55 23.14
C SER A 10 -0.39 10.27 24.62
N SER A 11 -1.59 9.86 25.04
CA SER A 11 -1.87 9.47 26.42
C SER A 11 -1.12 8.19 26.83
N ALA A 12 -1.02 7.21 25.96
CA ALA A 12 -0.32 5.94 26.24
C ALA A 12 1.21 6.13 26.36
N LEU A 13 1.76 7.19 25.77
CA LEU A 13 3.20 7.53 25.91
C LEU A 13 3.56 8.01 27.32
N ASP A 14 2.57 8.46 28.11
CA ASP A 14 2.75 8.90 29.51
C ASP A 14 2.68 7.72 30.51
N ASP A 15 2.41 6.48 30.03
CA ASP A 15 2.37 5.30 30.88
C ASP A 15 3.77 4.86 31.33
N ASP A 16 3.88 4.34 32.56
CA ASP A 16 5.14 3.84 33.12
C ASP A 16 5.73 2.63 32.35
N VAL A 17 4.89 1.88 31.64
CA VAL A 17 5.27 0.70 30.86
C VAL A 17 4.74 0.84 29.44
N LEU A 18 5.65 0.95 28.49
CA LEU A 18 5.32 1.01 27.08
C LEU A 18 5.50 -0.36 26.43
N LYS A 19 4.46 -0.86 25.75
CA LYS A 19 4.48 -2.07 24.94
C LYS A 19 4.22 -1.72 23.48
N PRO A 20 5.24 -1.25 22.73
CA PRO A 20 5.06 -0.92 21.33
C PRO A 20 4.84 -2.18 20.50
N PHE A 21 4.01 -2.08 19.47
CA PHE A 21 3.77 -3.13 18.52
C PHE A 21 3.53 -2.57 17.11
N PHE A 22 3.72 -3.42 16.12
CA PHE A 22 3.40 -3.11 14.74
C PHE A 22 2.27 -4.00 14.25
N ALA A 23 1.53 -3.48 13.28
CA ALA A 23 0.50 -4.24 12.59
C ALA A 23 0.53 -3.93 11.10
N VAL A 24 0.14 -4.91 10.29
CA VAL A 24 0.18 -4.84 8.83
C VAL A 24 -1.15 -5.27 8.28
N GLU A 25 -1.66 -4.50 7.32
CA GLU A 25 -2.86 -4.82 6.57
C GLU A 25 -2.50 -4.92 5.09
N LEU A 26 -2.71 -6.10 4.52
CA LEU A 26 -2.47 -6.41 3.12
C LEU A 26 -3.82 -6.61 2.44
N LEU A 27 -4.10 -5.81 1.42
CA LEU A 27 -5.34 -5.87 0.66
C LEU A 27 -5.10 -6.65 -0.63
N PHE A 28 -5.85 -7.72 -0.84
CA PHE A 28 -5.82 -8.52 -2.06
C PHE A 28 -7.08 -8.28 -2.91
N ASP A 29 -7.13 -8.87 -4.07
CA ASP A 29 -8.33 -8.82 -4.93
C ASP A 29 -9.55 -9.51 -4.27
N GLY A 30 -10.75 -9.15 -4.73
CA GLY A 30 -11.98 -9.75 -4.23
C GLY A 30 -12.32 -9.42 -2.79
N ASN A 31 -11.89 -8.26 -2.28
CA ASN A 31 -12.09 -7.83 -0.88
C ASN A 31 -11.45 -8.75 0.17
N LYS A 32 -10.45 -9.52 -0.21
CA LYS A 32 -9.67 -10.32 0.73
C LYS A 32 -8.67 -9.42 1.42
N VAL A 33 -8.66 -9.45 2.76
CA VAL A 33 -7.76 -8.64 3.58
C VAL A 33 -7.06 -9.53 4.58
N LEU A 34 -5.75 -9.43 4.62
CA LEU A 34 -4.93 -10.08 5.64
C LEU A 34 -4.47 -9.04 6.64
N ARG A 35 -4.75 -9.28 7.92
CA ARG A 35 -4.35 -8.41 9.03
C ARG A 35 -3.51 -9.19 10.01
N LEU A 36 -2.29 -8.72 10.22
CA LEU A 36 -1.30 -9.33 11.11
C LEU A 36 -0.78 -8.29 12.10
N TRP A 37 -0.37 -8.73 13.28
CA TRP A 37 0.30 -7.89 14.25
C TRP A 37 1.44 -8.64 14.95
N THR A 38 2.40 -7.94 15.55
CA THR A 38 3.63 -8.49 16.13
C THR A 38 3.44 -9.27 17.44
N GLY A 39 2.23 -9.35 17.97
CA GLY A 39 1.97 -10.09 19.20
C GLY A 39 1.42 -11.49 18.95
N ILE A 40 0.93 -12.11 20.01
CA ILE A 40 0.37 -13.44 20.02
C ILE A 40 -1.15 -13.35 20.20
N GLY A 41 -1.90 -14.25 19.55
CA GLY A 41 -3.35 -14.28 19.63
C GLY A 41 -4.02 -13.28 18.69
N THR A 42 -5.24 -12.88 19.00
CA THR A 42 -6.05 -11.97 18.20
C THR A 42 -6.11 -10.60 18.84
N LEU A 43 -5.79 -9.57 18.06
CA LEU A 43 -5.99 -8.17 18.43
C LEU A 43 -7.24 -7.67 17.70
N SER A 44 -8.22 -7.15 18.44
CA SER A 44 -9.42 -6.54 17.84
C SER A 44 -9.27 -5.03 17.81
N TYR A 45 -9.37 -4.44 16.61
CA TYR A 45 -9.29 -3.00 16.40
C TYR A 45 -10.28 -2.55 15.33
N GLU A 46 -11.10 -1.54 15.64
CA GLU A 46 -12.14 -0.98 14.75
C GLU A 46 -13.06 -2.05 14.12
N GLY A 47 -13.45 -3.06 14.92
CA GLY A 47 -14.32 -4.14 14.47
C GLY A 47 -13.64 -5.16 13.53
N ASN A 48 -12.33 -5.10 13.38
CA ASN A 48 -11.53 -6.05 12.61
C ASN A 48 -10.63 -6.85 13.53
N ASP A 49 -10.45 -8.12 13.20
CA ASP A 49 -9.54 -9.01 13.90
C ASP A 49 -8.18 -9.09 13.17
N TRP A 50 -7.12 -8.93 13.96
CA TRP A 50 -5.73 -8.98 13.52
C TRP A 50 -5.09 -10.22 14.12
N ALA A 51 -4.61 -11.12 13.30
CA ALA A 51 -3.97 -12.34 13.75
C ALA A 51 -2.53 -12.07 14.22
N GLY A 52 -2.15 -12.65 15.34
CA GLY A 52 -0.78 -12.58 15.83
C GLY A 52 0.18 -13.32 14.90
N ALA A 53 1.19 -12.63 14.39
CA ALA A 53 2.26 -13.20 13.60
C ALA A 53 3.43 -13.72 14.46
N GLY A 54 3.29 -13.66 15.78
CA GLY A 54 4.35 -14.05 16.72
C GLY A 54 5.50 -13.04 16.76
N VAL A 55 6.65 -13.50 17.30
CA VAL A 55 7.81 -12.64 17.60
C VAL A 55 8.52 -12.07 16.34
N LEU A 56 8.08 -12.41 15.14
CA LEU A 56 8.92 -12.30 13.94
C LEU A 56 8.34 -11.44 12.81
N LEU A 57 7.45 -10.51 13.11
CA LEU A 57 7.18 -9.43 12.18
C LEU A 57 8.26 -8.36 12.37
N ASN A 58 9.17 -8.27 11.41
CA ASN A 58 10.17 -7.21 11.36
C ASN A 58 9.86 -6.26 10.21
N ILE A 59 9.95 -4.98 10.48
CA ILE A 59 9.77 -3.92 9.49
C ILE A 59 11.11 -3.22 9.35
N SER A 60 11.62 -3.11 8.11
CA SER A 60 12.81 -2.32 7.86
C SER A 60 12.60 -0.85 8.23
N THR A 61 13.66 -0.10 8.31
CA THR A 61 13.58 1.35 8.51
C THR A 61 12.72 1.98 7.41
N VAL A 62 11.70 2.73 7.80
CA VAL A 62 10.94 3.58 6.90
C VAL A 62 11.63 4.92 6.82
N GLU A 63 12.31 5.18 5.71
CA GLU A 63 13.02 6.46 5.51
C GLU A 63 12.04 7.53 5.04
N GLU A 64 12.06 8.67 5.70
CA GLU A 64 11.40 9.89 5.26
C GLU A 64 12.44 10.87 4.74
N THR A 65 12.31 11.25 3.48
CA THR A 65 13.18 12.24 2.86
C THR A 65 12.35 13.42 2.38
N SER A 66 12.97 14.59 2.29
CA SER A 66 12.37 15.76 1.65
C SER A 66 12.33 15.65 0.13
N ASP A 67 13.07 14.71 -0.43
CA ASP A 67 13.10 14.45 -1.86
C ASP A 67 11.93 13.56 -2.29
N LEU A 68 11.39 13.81 -3.48
CA LEU A 68 10.30 13.01 -4.08
C LEU A 68 10.79 11.64 -4.60
N GLY A 69 11.77 11.03 -3.93
CA GLY A 69 12.27 9.72 -4.28
C GLY A 69 11.35 8.60 -3.78
N VAL A 70 11.22 7.55 -4.58
CA VAL A 70 10.52 6.33 -4.17
C VAL A 70 11.35 5.62 -3.11
N ARG A 71 10.79 5.48 -1.91
CA ARG A 71 11.38 4.73 -0.82
C ARG A 71 10.44 3.58 -0.45
N GLY A 72 10.99 2.40 -0.32
CA GLY A 72 10.26 1.19 0.05
C GLY A 72 10.44 0.83 1.50
N ALA A 73 9.65 -0.11 1.97
CA ALA A 73 9.83 -0.82 3.23
C ALA A 73 9.83 -2.32 2.95
N VAL A 74 10.59 -3.08 3.71
CA VAL A 74 10.59 -4.54 3.66
C VAL A 74 9.96 -5.07 4.94
N LEU A 75 8.97 -5.92 4.77
CA LEU A 75 8.32 -6.66 5.85
C LEU A 75 8.88 -8.08 5.86
N SER A 76 9.44 -8.51 6.98
CA SER A 76 9.84 -9.90 7.18
C SER A 76 8.91 -10.55 8.20
N MET A 77 8.23 -11.61 7.81
CA MET A 77 7.28 -12.36 8.63
C MET A 77 7.75 -13.80 8.73
N SER A 78 7.91 -14.33 9.93
CA SER A 78 8.24 -15.73 10.16
C SER A 78 7.21 -16.38 11.08
N GLY A 79 7.05 -17.69 10.99
CA GLY A 79 6.03 -18.41 11.73
C GLY A 79 4.60 -18.13 11.26
N VAL A 80 4.44 -17.70 10.04
CA VAL A 80 3.14 -17.38 9.43
C VAL A 80 2.35 -18.66 9.22
N PRO A 81 1.04 -18.69 9.56
CA PRO A 81 0.22 -19.87 9.29
C PRO A 81 0.21 -20.25 7.82
N SER A 82 0.20 -21.57 7.53
CA SER A 82 0.21 -22.07 6.14
C SER A 82 -0.98 -21.56 5.30
N SER A 83 -2.10 -21.21 5.92
CA SER A 83 -3.22 -20.58 5.24
C SER A 83 -2.91 -19.20 4.67
N VAL A 84 -2.03 -18.46 5.34
CA VAL A 84 -1.58 -17.14 4.88
C VAL A 84 -0.57 -17.28 3.74
N ILE A 85 0.30 -18.28 3.83
CA ILE A 85 1.23 -18.63 2.74
C ILE A 85 0.43 -19.02 1.49
N ALA A 86 -0.59 -19.88 1.65
CA ALA A 86 -1.47 -20.26 0.56
C ALA A 86 -2.16 -19.07 -0.09
N LEU A 87 -2.63 -18.10 0.70
CA LEU A 87 -3.23 -16.87 0.18
C LEU A 87 -2.21 -16.06 -0.63
N ALA A 88 -1.00 -15.89 -0.10
CA ALA A 88 0.08 -15.17 -0.77
C ALA A 88 0.51 -15.79 -2.09
N LEU A 89 0.46 -17.12 -2.19
CA LEU A 89 0.83 -17.86 -3.42
C LEU A 89 -0.28 -17.90 -4.46
N THR A 90 -1.55 -17.79 -4.04
CA THR A 90 -2.69 -17.98 -4.96
C THR A 90 -3.29 -16.66 -5.46
N GLU A 91 -3.15 -15.59 -4.70
CA GLU A 91 -3.78 -14.31 -5.03
C GLU A 91 -2.78 -13.34 -5.70
N PRO A 92 -3.21 -12.57 -6.70
CA PRO A 92 -2.40 -11.50 -7.26
C PRO A 92 -2.17 -10.41 -6.19
N TYR A 93 -0.96 -10.30 -5.70
CA TYR A 93 -0.61 -9.32 -4.66
C TYR A 93 0.12 -8.09 -5.22
N GLN A 94 0.84 -8.24 -6.34
CA GLN A 94 1.66 -7.17 -6.90
C GLN A 94 0.81 -5.95 -7.29
N GLY A 95 1.24 -4.77 -6.86
CA GLY A 95 0.52 -3.51 -7.06
C GLY A 95 -0.70 -3.32 -6.14
N ARG A 96 -0.97 -4.25 -5.21
CA ARG A 96 -2.04 -4.12 -4.22
C ARG A 96 -1.55 -3.35 -2.99
N VAL A 97 -2.48 -2.71 -2.30
CA VAL A 97 -2.16 -1.81 -1.19
C VAL A 97 -1.72 -2.59 0.04
N ALA A 98 -0.63 -2.15 0.64
CA ALA A 98 -0.18 -2.55 1.96
C ALA A 98 -0.12 -1.34 2.89
N ASN A 99 -0.65 -1.50 4.10
CA ASN A 99 -0.63 -0.49 5.15
C ASN A 99 0.15 -1.01 6.35
N VAL A 100 1.01 -0.18 6.91
CA VAL A 100 1.76 -0.46 8.13
C VAL A 100 1.31 0.47 9.22
N TYR A 101 1.06 -0.09 10.38
CA TYR A 101 0.57 0.62 11.55
C TYR A 101 1.53 0.44 12.73
N PHE A 102 1.56 1.44 13.58
CA PHE A 102 2.23 1.42 14.86
C PHE A 102 1.19 1.61 15.96
N GLY A 103 1.34 0.86 17.05
CA GLY A 103 0.48 0.96 18.21
C GLY A 103 1.26 0.78 19.50
N ILE A 104 0.62 1.13 20.61
CA ILE A 104 1.16 1.01 21.97
C ILE A 104 0.09 0.33 22.83
N ASN A 105 0.55 -0.54 23.74
CA ASN A 105 -0.29 -1.23 24.74
C ASN A 105 -1.48 -1.98 24.12
N PRO A 106 -1.26 -3.13 23.45
CA PRO A 106 -2.30 -3.88 22.75
C PRO A 106 -3.40 -4.43 23.68
N GLU A 107 -3.13 -4.50 24.98
CA GLU A 107 -4.06 -4.96 26.02
C GLU A 107 -5.03 -3.86 26.50
N ALA A 108 -4.80 -2.60 26.10
CA ALA A 108 -5.70 -1.52 26.42
C ALA A 108 -7.08 -1.74 25.76
N ALA A 109 -8.15 -1.34 26.45
CA ALA A 109 -9.53 -1.50 25.97
C ALA A 109 -9.78 -0.82 24.61
N GLN A 110 -8.91 0.07 24.21
CA GLN A 110 -8.81 0.68 22.89
C GLN A 110 -7.35 0.62 22.46
N SER A 111 -6.97 -0.45 21.78
CA SER A 111 -5.69 -0.47 21.07
C SER A 111 -5.72 0.59 19.98
N ASN A 112 -4.76 1.51 20.03
CA ASN A 112 -4.70 2.60 19.07
C ASN A 112 -3.64 2.30 18.04
N LEU A 113 -4.05 2.15 16.80
CA LEU A 113 -3.17 1.99 15.66
C LEU A 113 -3.07 3.30 14.89
N THR A 114 -1.86 3.75 14.65
CA THR A 114 -1.60 4.87 13.75
C THR A 114 -0.90 4.35 12.50
N LYS A 115 -1.42 4.68 11.33
CA LYS A 115 -0.80 4.32 10.06
C LYS A 115 0.49 5.11 9.89
N ILE A 116 1.62 4.40 9.82
CA ILE A 116 2.94 4.98 9.65
C ILE A 116 3.45 4.91 8.22
N PHE A 117 2.97 3.92 7.44
CA PHE A 117 3.37 3.76 6.05
C PHE A 117 2.22 3.18 5.23
N SER A 118 2.13 3.58 3.94
CA SER A 118 1.20 3.01 2.98
C SER A 118 1.86 2.96 1.62
N GLY A 119 1.79 1.81 0.96
CA GLY A 119 2.42 1.57 -0.32
C GLY A 119 1.75 0.47 -1.10
N TYR A 120 2.44 0.01 -2.15
CA TYR A 120 2.03 -1.11 -2.98
C TYR A 120 2.95 -2.30 -2.74
N MET A 121 2.38 -3.49 -2.63
CA MET A 121 3.15 -4.74 -2.60
C MET A 121 3.86 -4.94 -3.94
N ASP A 122 5.16 -5.21 -3.91
CA ASP A 122 5.95 -5.41 -5.12
C ASP A 122 6.44 -6.85 -5.20
N GLN A 123 7.48 -7.21 -4.47
CA GLN A 123 8.07 -8.55 -4.51
C GLN A 123 7.83 -9.28 -3.20
N MET A 124 7.48 -10.55 -3.31
CA MET A 124 7.32 -11.44 -2.18
C MET A 124 8.25 -12.65 -2.34
N ASN A 125 9.15 -12.82 -1.40
CA ASN A 125 10.04 -13.97 -1.32
C ASN A 125 9.57 -14.86 -0.18
N ILE A 126 9.37 -16.14 -0.46
CA ILE A 126 8.98 -17.13 0.54
C ILE A 126 10.14 -18.12 0.65
N ALA A 127 10.73 -18.21 1.83
CA ALA A 127 11.73 -19.19 2.18
C ALA A 127 11.12 -20.19 3.17
N GLU A 128 11.13 -21.46 2.79
CA GLU A 128 10.70 -22.55 3.65
C GLU A 128 11.94 -23.29 4.14
N ASP A 129 12.10 -23.37 5.45
CA ASP A 129 13.05 -24.22 6.11
C ASP A 129 12.31 -25.36 6.82
N ALA A 130 13.03 -26.37 7.31
CA ALA A 130 12.41 -27.59 7.90
C ALA A 130 11.43 -27.28 9.03
N ASP A 131 11.66 -26.23 9.80
CA ASP A 131 10.86 -25.87 10.98
C ASP A 131 10.14 -24.51 10.89
N THR A 132 10.47 -23.67 9.93
CA THR A 132 9.90 -22.30 9.85
C THR A 132 9.76 -21.83 8.42
N SER A 133 8.66 -21.12 8.16
CA SER A 133 8.47 -20.41 6.89
C SER A 133 8.66 -18.91 7.12
N THR A 134 9.47 -18.28 6.30
CA THR A 134 9.70 -16.83 6.32
C THR A 134 9.19 -16.21 5.03
N ILE A 135 8.41 -15.15 5.17
CA ILE A 135 7.94 -14.34 4.04
C ILE A 135 8.59 -12.96 4.15
N GLU A 136 9.25 -12.55 3.07
CA GLU A 136 9.74 -11.19 2.90
C GLU A 136 8.93 -10.50 1.81
N LEU A 137 8.27 -9.41 2.17
CA LEU A 137 7.45 -8.62 1.27
C LEU A 137 8.04 -7.21 1.13
N SER A 138 8.44 -6.85 -0.07
CA SER A 138 8.80 -5.48 -0.42
C SER A 138 7.56 -4.65 -0.69
N ILE A 139 7.50 -3.48 -0.08
CA ILE A 139 6.42 -2.50 -0.28
C ILE A 139 7.02 -1.23 -0.84
N GLU A 140 6.56 -0.78 -1.99
CA GLU A 140 6.94 0.49 -2.61
C GLU A 140 6.01 1.61 -2.14
N ASN A 141 6.57 2.81 -1.91
CA ASN A 141 5.77 3.99 -1.60
C ASN A 141 4.84 4.32 -2.78
N LYS A 142 3.67 4.87 -2.48
CA LYS A 142 2.70 5.34 -3.49
C LYS A 142 3.27 6.41 -4.44
N LEU A 143 4.37 7.06 -4.10
CA LEU A 143 5.07 7.97 -5.01
C LEU A 143 5.58 7.30 -6.29
N ILE A 144 5.68 5.96 -6.33
CA ILE A 144 6.01 5.21 -7.55
C ILE A 144 5.02 5.50 -8.69
N ASP A 145 3.78 5.89 -8.37
CA ASP A 145 2.79 6.27 -9.37
C ASP A 145 3.20 7.52 -10.18
N LEU A 146 4.10 8.35 -9.63
CA LEU A 146 4.65 9.51 -10.34
C LEU A 146 5.72 9.11 -11.34
N GLU A 147 6.43 8.01 -11.11
CA GLU A 147 7.48 7.48 -11.97
C GLU A 147 6.93 6.53 -13.05
N ARG A 148 5.74 5.95 -12.81
CA ARG A 148 5.10 5.04 -13.77
C ARG A 148 4.51 5.81 -14.94
N PRO A 149 4.94 5.55 -16.19
CA PRO A 149 4.33 6.18 -17.36
C PRO A 149 2.85 5.77 -17.46
N ARG A 150 1.98 6.75 -17.55
CA ARG A 150 0.56 6.48 -17.76
C ARG A 150 0.33 6.07 -19.21
N THR A 151 -0.51 5.07 -19.43
CA THR A 151 -0.95 4.66 -20.76
C THR A 151 -1.97 5.61 -21.39
N ALA A 152 -2.36 6.66 -20.65
CA ALA A 152 -3.28 7.68 -21.12
C ALA A 152 -2.71 8.38 -22.37
N ARG A 153 -3.50 8.41 -23.44
CA ARG A 153 -3.13 9.05 -24.72
C ARG A 153 -4.13 10.16 -25.03
N PHE A 154 -3.66 11.22 -25.66
CA PHE A 154 -4.53 12.28 -26.18
C PHE A 154 -5.17 11.83 -27.51
N THR A 155 -6.06 10.85 -27.44
CA THR A 155 -6.82 10.32 -28.58
C THR A 155 -8.29 10.32 -28.27
N SER A 156 -9.15 10.50 -29.29
CA SER A 156 -10.60 10.42 -29.16
C SER A 156 -11.05 9.07 -28.54
N ALA A 157 -10.43 7.98 -28.98
CA ALA A 157 -10.76 6.63 -28.47
C ALA A 157 -10.47 6.50 -26.97
N TYR A 158 -9.34 6.99 -26.48
CA TYR A 158 -9.02 6.95 -25.06
C TYR A 158 -9.96 7.84 -24.24
N GLN A 159 -10.20 9.08 -24.72
CA GLN A 159 -11.10 10.01 -24.04
C GLN A 159 -12.52 9.42 -23.87
N LYS A 160 -13.07 8.85 -24.94
CA LYS A 160 -14.40 8.21 -24.90
C LYS A 160 -14.45 6.95 -24.02
N SER A 161 -13.32 6.25 -23.84
CA SER A 161 -13.27 5.10 -22.93
C SER A 161 -13.39 5.52 -21.47
N VAL A 162 -12.88 6.71 -21.11
CA VAL A 162 -12.92 7.24 -19.74
C VAL A 162 -14.17 8.08 -19.51
N PHE A 163 -14.57 8.88 -20.50
CA PHE A 163 -15.72 9.78 -20.49
C PHE A 163 -16.62 9.49 -21.70
N PRO A 164 -17.56 8.54 -21.63
CA PRO A 164 -18.45 8.22 -22.73
C PRO A 164 -19.24 9.45 -23.19
N GLY A 165 -19.13 9.80 -24.47
CA GLY A 165 -19.82 10.94 -25.06
C GLY A 165 -19.00 12.25 -25.10
N ASP A 166 -17.80 12.29 -24.57
CA ASP A 166 -16.91 13.44 -24.72
C ASP A 166 -16.33 13.50 -26.15
N LEU A 167 -16.55 14.62 -26.81
CA LEU A 167 -16.11 14.89 -28.18
C LEU A 167 -14.89 15.82 -28.24
N GLY A 168 -14.33 16.22 -27.10
CA GLY A 168 -13.27 17.23 -27.02
C GLY A 168 -11.99 16.88 -27.76
N LEU A 169 -11.70 15.61 -27.98
CA LEU A 169 -10.52 15.13 -28.70
C LEU A 169 -10.82 14.50 -30.06
N ASP A 170 -12.04 14.62 -30.59
CA ASP A 170 -12.44 13.97 -31.86
C ASP A 170 -11.62 14.43 -33.08
N PHE A 171 -11.09 15.65 -33.04
CA PHE A 171 -10.33 16.22 -34.15
C PHE A 171 -8.81 16.14 -33.98
N VAL A 172 -8.31 15.60 -32.86
CA VAL A 172 -6.87 15.58 -32.57
C VAL A 172 -6.13 14.72 -33.59
N GLU A 173 -6.71 13.62 -34.02
CA GLU A 173 -6.11 12.69 -35.00
C GLU A 173 -6.09 13.31 -36.40
N ASP A 174 -7.10 14.11 -36.76
CA ASP A 174 -7.22 14.74 -38.06
C ASP A 174 -6.31 16.01 -38.22
N LEU A 175 -5.91 16.59 -37.08
CA LEU A 175 -5.07 17.80 -37.10
C LEU A 175 -3.60 17.51 -37.43
N GLN A 176 -3.15 16.31 -37.29
CA GLN A 176 -1.75 15.93 -37.44
C GLN A 176 -1.24 16.16 -38.86
N ASP A 177 -2.06 15.88 -39.87
CA ASP A 177 -1.70 15.97 -41.29
C ASP A 177 -2.48 17.05 -42.06
N LYS A 178 -3.21 17.92 -41.33
CA LYS A 178 -4.03 18.96 -41.97
C LYS A 178 -3.25 20.21 -42.23
N GLU A 179 -3.08 20.54 -43.52
CA GLU A 179 -2.49 21.81 -43.93
C GLU A 179 -3.47 22.98 -43.67
N ILE A 180 -3.15 23.82 -42.69
CA ILE A 180 -3.95 24.99 -42.33
C ILE A 180 -3.32 26.23 -42.99
N VAL A 181 -4.01 26.77 -43.99
CA VAL A 181 -3.56 28.00 -44.68
C VAL A 181 -4.07 29.20 -43.88
N TRP A 182 -3.15 29.92 -43.25
CA TRP A 182 -3.46 31.14 -42.51
C TRP A 182 -3.49 32.34 -43.42
N GLY A 183 -4.63 33.02 -43.56
CA GLY A 183 -4.74 34.32 -44.20
C GLY A 183 -4.77 34.33 -45.73
N ARG A 184 -4.97 33.19 -46.38
CA ARG A 184 -5.17 33.11 -47.84
C ARG A 184 -6.44 32.30 -48.11
N SER A 185 -7.43 32.92 -48.77
CA SER A 185 -8.51 32.16 -49.36
C SER A 185 -7.96 31.27 -50.46
N ALA A 186 -8.21 29.96 -50.40
CA ALA A 186 -7.98 29.09 -51.53
C ALA A 186 -8.87 29.59 -52.68
N GLY A 187 -8.26 30.04 -53.77
CA GLY A 187 -8.95 30.37 -55.02
C GLY A 187 -9.36 29.11 -55.76
#